data_ac8b2182c09c57edb41cd5462947e058
#
_entry.id   ac8b2182c09c57edb41cd5462947e058
#
_cell.length_a   1.000
_cell.length_b   1.000
_cell.length_c   1.000
_cell.angle_alpha   90.00
_cell.angle_beta   90.00
_cell.angle_gamma   90.00
#
_symmetry.space_group_name_H-M   'P 1'
#
loop_
_entity.id
_entity.type
_entity.pdbx_description
1 polymer ?
#
loop_
_entity_poly.entity_id
_entity_poly.type
_entity_poly.pdbx_seq_one_letter_code
_entity_poly.pdbx_strand_id
1 'polypeptide(L)'
;PVGLGAWFWGKIVGRYIVVFAPVFLAMLGSVIWAMITNIEVPWDMFGYYTALLAVMAMCFLGIGMLISAIARTTDMAQGAAFMVWLVLLLFLDLILLGVMIQGKVAPELAVTLALANPLQVFRTAALALFDPQLIVLGPSAYVILDLFGTAGYKVFALAYPAALGVISATTGYFIFRRGDLP
;
A
#
# COMPACT_ATOMS: atom_id res chain seq x y z
N PRO A 1 5.18 -24.67 24.88
CA PRO A 1 5.92 -24.25 23.70
C PRO A 1 4.97 -23.71 22.66
N VAL A 2 5.16 -22.43 22.30
CA VAL A 2 4.34 -21.76 21.27
C VAL A 2 4.91 -22.20 19.91
N GLY A 3 4.05 -22.70 19.01
CA GLY A 3 4.49 -23.09 17.66
C GLY A 3 5.03 -21.90 16.87
N LEU A 4 6.08 -22.13 16.05
CA LEU A 4 6.75 -21.13 15.19
C LEU A 4 5.74 -20.29 14.38
N GLY A 5 4.71 -20.94 13.83
CA GLY A 5 3.65 -20.25 13.10
C GLY A 5 2.86 -19.27 13.95
N ALA A 6 2.44 -19.69 15.13
CA ALA A 6 1.70 -18.83 16.05
C ALA A 6 2.54 -17.61 16.49
N TRP A 7 3.83 -17.81 16.74
CA TRP A 7 4.75 -16.72 17.06
C TRP A 7 4.91 -15.73 15.90
N PHE A 8 5.13 -16.22 14.68
CA PHE A 8 5.34 -15.37 13.49
C PHE A 8 4.08 -14.53 13.17
N TRP A 9 2.92 -15.19 13.07
CA TRP A 9 1.68 -14.52 12.75
C TRP A 9 1.20 -13.61 13.89
N GLY A 10 1.40 -14.03 15.14
CA GLY A 10 1.13 -13.18 16.31
C GLY A 10 1.94 -11.89 16.29
N LYS A 11 3.21 -11.96 15.87
CA LYS A 11 4.08 -10.79 15.71
C LYS A 11 3.59 -9.84 14.60
N ILE A 12 3.10 -10.39 13.49
CA ILE A 12 2.49 -9.59 12.40
C ILE A 12 1.25 -8.87 12.92
N VAL A 13 0.32 -9.59 13.55
CA VAL A 13 -0.92 -9.00 14.07
C VAL A 13 -0.63 -7.92 15.12
N GLY A 14 0.27 -8.20 16.07
CA GLY A 14 0.65 -7.22 17.08
C GLY A 14 1.25 -5.94 16.47
N ARG A 15 2.15 -6.09 15.50
CA ARG A 15 2.73 -4.93 14.79
C ARG A 15 1.70 -4.18 13.96
N TYR A 16 0.78 -4.91 13.31
CA TYR A 16 -0.30 -4.31 12.54
C TYR A 16 -1.19 -3.43 13.43
N ILE A 17 -1.58 -3.93 14.59
CA ILE A 17 -2.38 -3.15 15.55
C ILE A 17 -1.62 -1.89 15.99
N VAL A 18 -0.36 -2.01 16.35
CA VAL A 18 0.47 -0.88 16.80
C VAL A 18 0.61 0.19 15.72
N VAL A 19 0.72 -0.20 14.45
CA VAL A 19 0.86 0.74 13.34
C VAL A 19 -0.49 1.34 12.92
N PHE A 20 -1.53 0.52 12.83
CA PHE A 20 -2.82 0.95 12.28
C PHE A 20 -3.72 1.64 13.32
N ALA A 21 -3.67 1.23 14.59
CA ALA A 21 -4.57 1.78 15.62
C ALA A 21 -4.40 3.30 15.81
N PRO A 22 -3.20 3.90 15.88
CA PRO A 22 -3.06 5.36 15.97
C PRO A 22 -3.64 6.09 14.78
N VAL A 23 -3.45 5.54 13.56
CA VAL A 23 -3.99 6.13 12.32
C VAL A 23 -5.51 6.10 12.35
N PHE A 24 -6.08 4.95 12.71
CA PHE A 24 -7.53 4.78 12.82
C PHE A 24 -8.15 5.69 13.90
N LEU A 25 -7.49 5.81 15.06
CA LEU A 25 -7.93 6.73 16.11
C LEU A 25 -7.89 8.19 15.67
N ALA A 26 -6.85 8.59 14.93
CA ALA A 26 -6.78 9.95 14.36
C ALA A 26 -7.91 10.21 13.36
N MET A 27 -8.24 9.22 12.52
CA MET A 27 -9.37 9.31 11.59
C MET A 27 -10.72 9.39 12.33
N LEU A 28 -10.91 8.60 13.38
CA LEU A 28 -12.11 8.70 14.23
C LEU A 28 -12.20 10.07 14.91
N GLY A 29 -11.07 10.61 15.38
CA GLY A 29 -11.02 11.96 15.94
C GLY A 29 -11.49 13.03 14.94
N SER A 30 -11.10 12.89 13.67
CA SER A 30 -11.56 13.78 12.60
C SER A 30 -13.07 13.67 12.35
N VAL A 31 -13.62 12.45 12.40
CA VAL A 31 -15.06 12.22 12.28
C VAL A 31 -15.82 12.86 13.47
N ILE A 32 -15.33 12.63 14.68
CA ILE A 32 -15.95 13.22 15.89
C ILE A 32 -15.96 14.75 15.80
N TRP A 33 -14.83 15.32 15.36
CA TRP A 33 -14.74 16.77 15.14
C TRP A 33 -15.75 17.28 14.09
N ALA A 34 -15.88 16.59 12.95
CA ALA A 34 -16.84 16.91 11.91
C ALA A 34 -18.28 16.88 12.47
N MET A 35 -18.63 15.86 13.27
CA MET A 35 -19.95 15.74 13.90
C MET A 35 -20.23 16.88 14.89
N ILE A 36 -19.25 17.29 15.69
CA ILE A 36 -19.38 18.39 16.65
C ILE A 36 -19.57 19.73 15.91
N THR A 37 -18.92 19.89 14.77
CA THR A 37 -19.03 21.12 13.94
C THR A 37 -20.18 21.09 12.95
N ASN A 38 -21.06 20.08 13.01
CA ASN A 38 -22.21 19.88 12.10
C ASN A 38 -21.79 19.79 10.62
N ILE A 39 -20.61 19.25 10.34
CA ILE A 39 -20.15 18.93 8.98
C ILE A 39 -20.61 17.52 8.66
N GLU A 40 -21.27 17.34 7.52
CA GLU A 40 -21.70 16.03 7.06
C GLU A 40 -20.50 15.13 6.76
N VAL A 41 -20.52 13.91 7.32
CA VAL A 41 -19.45 12.92 7.11
C VAL A 41 -19.83 12.02 5.94
N PRO A 42 -19.03 11.98 4.86
CA PRO A 42 -19.25 11.07 3.74
C PRO A 42 -18.78 9.65 4.12
N TRP A 43 -19.66 8.86 4.76
CA TRP A 43 -19.34 7.55 5.33
C TRP A 43 -18.76 6.57 4.32
N ASP A 44 -19.23 6.59 3.08
CA ASP A 44 -18.72 5.71 2.02
C ASP A 44 -17.26 6.02 1.69
N MET A 45 -16.90 7.30 1.58
CA MET A 45 -15.53 7.74 1.32
C MET A 45 -14.64 7.43 2.53
N PHE A 46 -15.14 7.70 3.74
CA PHE A 46 -14.43 7.42 4.98
C PHE A 46 -14.13 5.92 5.11
N GLY A 47 -15.13 5.07 4.91
CA GLY A 47 -14.98 3.61 4.99
C GLY A 47 -13.97 3.07 3.96
N TYR A 48 -14.09 3.52 2.72
CA TYR A 48 -13.18 3.09 1.65
C TYR A 48 -11.74 3.58 1.89
N TYR A 49 -11.55 4.84 2.29
CA TYR A 49 -10.23 5.38 2.60
C TYR A 49 -9.58 4.66 3.79
N THR A 50 -10.38 4.35 4.82
CA THR A 50 -9.93 3.54 5.97
C THR A 50 -9.47 2.16 5.51
N ALA A 51 -10.22 1.50 4.62
CA ALA A 51 -9.86 0.21 4.06
C ALA A 51 -8.57 0.29 3.23
N LEU A 52 -8.38 1.34 2.42
CA LEU A 52 -7.14 1.57 1.67
C LEU A 52 -5.92 1.70 2.60
N LEU A 53 -6.04 2.47 3.68
CA LEU A 53 -4.96 2.63 4.67
C LEU A 53 -4.67 1.31 5.41
N ALA A 54 -5.71 0.57 5.78
CA ALA A 54 -5.58 -0.72 6.45
C ALA A 54 -4.82 -1.73 5.57
N VAL A 55 -5.20 -1.83 4.30
CA VAL A 55 -4.56 -2.73 3.34
C VAL A 55 -3.13 -2.28 3.05
N MET A 56 -2.88 -0.98 2.96
CA MET A 56 -1.54 -0.44 2.73
C MET A 56 -0.60 -0.72 3.90
N ALA A 57 -1.07 -0.56 5.14
CA ALA A 57 -0.33 -0.92 6.34
C ALA A 57 0.02 -2.43 6.34
N MET A 58 -0.92 -3.28 5.95
CA MET A 58 -0.70 -4.72 5.80
C MET A 58 0.33 -5.04 4.71
N CYS A 59 0.27 -4.35 3.58
CA CYS A 59 1.21 -4.52 2.47
C CYS A 59 2.65 -4.25 2.91
N PHE A 60 2.90 -3.06 3.47
CA PHE A 60 4.24 -2.69 3.93
C PHE A 60 4.74 -3.54 5.10
N LEU A 61 3.84 -3.95 6.00
CA LEU A 61 4.19 -4.87 7.06
C LEU A 61 4.63 -6.23 6.52
N GLY A 62 3.91 -6.76 5.53
CA GLY A 62 4.26 -8.00 4.85
C GLY A 62 5.63 -7.93 4.17
N ILE A 63 5.88 -6.85 3.42
CA ILE A 63 7.19 -6.60 2.79
C ILE A 63 8.29 -6.48 3.85
N GLY A 64 8.05 -5.74 4.93
CA GLY A 64 9.00 -5.59 6.04
C GLY A 64 9.33 -6.92 6.73
N MET A 65 8.33 -7.81 6.88
CA MET A 65 8.55 -9.15 7.44
C MET A 65 9.37 -10.03 6.49
N LEU A 66 9.15 -9.93 5.18
CA LEU A 66 9.96 -10.62 4.18
C LEU A 66 11.41 -10.14 4.24
N ILE A 67 11.64 -8.83 4.24
CA ILE A 67 12.98 -8.24 4.35
C ILE A 67 13.67 -8.72 5.64
N SER A 68 12.96 -8.69 6.76
CA SER A 68 13.48 -9.15 8.05
C SER A 68 13.82 -10.64 8.07
N ALA A 69 13.11 -11.45 7.29
CA ALA A 69 13.40 -12.89 7.19
C ALA A 69 14.65 -13.21 6.34
N ILE A 70 14.99 -12.33 5.39
CA ILE A 70 16.16 -12.49 4.50
C ILE A 70 17.41 -11.86 5.11
N ALA A 71 17.25 -10.75 5.85
CA ALA A 71 18.36 -10.00 6.40
C ALA A 71 19.07 -10.78 7.53
N ARG A 72 20.41 -10.78 7.50
CA ARG A 72 21.23 -11.46 8.51
C ARG A 72 21.44 -10.62 9.78
N THR A 73 21.31 -9.32 9.68
CA THR A 73 21.48 -8.37 10.80
C THR A 73 20.36 -7.35 10.82
N THR A 74 20.11 -6.74 11.98
CA THR A 74 19.10 -5.69 12.14
C THR A 74 19.38 -4.48 11.24
N ASP A 75 20.65 -4.10 11.12
CA ASP A 75 21.06 -2.95 10.30
C ASP A 75 20.82 -3.21 8.81
N MET A 76 21.10 -4.44 8.35
CA MET A 76 20.75 -4.84 6.97
C MET A 76 19.25 -4.81 6.73
N ALA A 77 18.43 -5.25 7.69
CA ALA A 77 16.99 -5.24 7.57
C ALA A 77 16.46 -3.80 7.47
N GLN A 78 16.95 -2.90 8.32
CA GLN A 78 16.57 -1.49 8.31
C GLN A 78 17.01 -0.78 7.02
N GLY A 79 18.26 -0.98 6.61
CA GLY A 79 18.78 -0.42 5.36
C GLY A 79 18.01 -0.90 4.13
N ALA A 80 17.73 -2.20 4.05
CA ALA A 80 16.95 -2.77 2.95
C ALA A 80 15.50 -2.25 2.94
N ALA A 81 14.84 -2.15 4.10
CA ALA A 81 13.50 -1.59 4.21
C ALA A 81 13.46 -0.12 3.77
N PHE A 82 14.44 0.66 4.17
CA PHE A 82 14.58 2.06 3.75
C PHE A 82 14.78 2.17 2.23
N MET A 83 15.64 1.32 1.65
CA MET A 83 15.87 1.29 0.19
C MET A 83 14.61 0.92 -0.58
N VAL A 84 13.86 -0.10 -0.14
CA VAL A 84 12.57 -0.46 -0.76
C VAL A 84 11.59 0.70 -0.69
N TRP A 85 11.47 1.34 0.48
CA TRP A 85 10.63 2.51 0.64
C TRP A 85 11.03 3.66 -0.29
N LEU A 86 12.32 3.96 -0.40
CA LEU A 86 12.85 5.01 -1.26
C LEU A 86 12.57 4.72 -2.74
N VAL A 87 12.73 3.47 -3.17
CA VAL A 87 12.42 3.05 -4.54
C VAL A 87 10.93 3.22 -4.83
N LEU A 88 10.05 2.79 -3.95
CA LEU A 88 8.60 2.90 -4.14
C LEU A 88 8.12 4.35 -4.09
N LEU A 89 8.72 5.20 -3.24
CA LEU A 89 8.29 6.58 -3.06
C LEU A 89 8.86 7.52 -4.12
N LEU A 90 10.13 7.40 -4.42
CA LEU A 90 10.86 8.42 -5.19
C LEU A 90 11.26 7.95 -6.58
N PHE A 91 11.85 6.77 -6.69
CA PHE A 91 12.42 6.31 -7.97
C PHE A 91 11.36 6.13 -9.05
N LEU A 92 10.23 5.54 -8.70
CA LEU A 92 9.14 5.34 -9.67
C LEU A 92 8.51 6.67 -10.08
N ASP A 93 8.35 7.63 -9.18
CA ASP A 93 7.84 8.96 -9.51
C ASP A 93 8.81 9.71 -10.45
N LEU A 94 10.13 9.62 -10.19
CA LEU A 94 11.15 10.24 -11.06
C LEU A 94 11.22 9.58 -12.43
N ILE A 95 11.10 8.25 -12.50
CA ILE A 95 11.07 7.53 -13.78
C ILE A 95 9.84 7.95 -14.58
N LEU A 96 8.66 7.98 -13.96
CA LEU A 96 7.42 8.41 -14.62
C LEU A 96 7.53 9.85 -15.11
N LEU A 97 8.08 10.75 -14.29
CA LEU A 97 8.30 12.14 -14.68
C LEU A 97 9.25 12.25 -15.88
N GLY A 98 10.39 11.53 -15.84
CA GLY A 98 11.36 11.50 -16.93
C GLY A 98 10.80 10.95 -18.23
N VAL A 99 9.96 9.91 -18.14
CA VAL A 99 9.25 9.29 -19.26
C VAL A 99 8.24 10.27 -19.87
N MET A 100 7.49 10.99 -19.03
CA MET A 100 6.50 11.97 -19.48
C MET A 100 7.15 13.18 -20.17
N ILE A 101 8.27 13.67 -19.67
CA ILE A 101 8.99 14.82 -20.26
C ILE A 101 9.55 14.47 -21.65
N GLN A 102 10.01 13.24 -21.85
CA GLN A 102 10.59 12.84 -23.14
C GLN A 102 9.54 12.58 -24.22
N GLY A 103 8.26 12.43 -23.90
CA GLY A 103 7.16 12.26 -24.85
C GLY A 103 7.23 11.02 -25.75
N LYS A 104 8.20 10.11 -25.49
CA LYS A 104 8.51 8.97 -26.35
C LYS A 104 7.90 7.64 -25.88
N VAL A 105 7.25 7.63 -24.73
CA VAL A 105 6.73 6.41 -24.11
C VAL A 105 5.21 6.39 -24.17
N ALA A 106 4.67 5.26 -24.58
CA ALA A 106 3.24 5.05 -24.65
C ALA A 106 2.61 5.20 -23.24
N PRO A 107 1.48 5.91 -23.10
CA PRO A 107 0.80 6.09 -21.82
C PRO A 107 0.52 4.77 -21.10
N GLU A 108 0.28 3.69 -21.82
CA GLU A 108 0.00 2.35 -21.30
C GLU A 108 1.18 1.79 -20.50
N LEU A 109 2.41 2.03 -20.96
CA LEU A 109 3.62 1.57 -20.27
C LEU A 109 3.83 2.36 -18.97
N ALA A 110 3.60 3.67 -19.00
CA ALA A 110 3.68 4.52 -17.81
C ALA A 110 2.64 4.09 -16.76
N VAL A 111 1.42 3.80 -17.18
CA VAL A 111 0.35 3.31 -16.30
C VAL A 111 0.69 1.93 -15.74
N THR A 112 1.20 1.01 -16.56
CA THR A 112 1.60 -0.34 -16.09
C THR A 112 2.67 -0.25 -15.01
N LEU A 113 3.69 0.59 -15.19
CA LEU A 113 4.72 0.83 -14.17
C LEU A 113 4.15 1.47 -12.90
N ALA A 114 3.23 2.43 -13.04
CA ALA A 114 2.56 3.03 -11.90
C ALA A 114 1.71 2.02 -11.12
N LEU A 115 0.97 1.15 -11.81
CA LEU A 115 0.14 0.11 -11.20
C LEU A 115 0.95 -1.01 -10.53
N ALA A 116 2.20 -1.21 -10.92
CA ALA A 116 3.11 -2.12 -10.23
C ALA A 116 3.54 -1.59 -8.84
N ASN A 117 3.40 -0.30 -8.59
CA ASN A 117 3.73 0.32 -7.31
C ASN A 117 2.49 0.40 -6.41
N PRO A 118 2.44 -0.32 -5.28
CA PRO A 118 1.29 -0.29 -4.38
C PRO A 118 1.01 1.12 -3.82
N LEU A 119 2.04 1.95 -3.65
CA LEU A 119 1.89 3.32 -3.18
C LEU A 119 1.20 4.20 -4.22
N GLN A 120 1.51 4.04 -5.51
CA GLN A 120 0.83 4.77 -6.58
C GLN A 120 -0.62 4.30 -6.76
N VAL A 121 -0.86 2.99 -6.64
CA VAL A 121 -2.22 2.45 -6.64
C VAL A 121 -3.05 3.07 -5.51
N PHE A 122 -2.50 3.16 -4.31
CA PHE A 122 -3.14 3.83 -3.17
C PHE A 122 -3.42 5.30 -3.45
N ARG A 123 -2.42 6.06 -3.92
CA ARG A 123 -2.56 7.50 -4.23
C ARG A 123 -3.64 7.76 -5.26
N THR A 124 -3.64 6.99 -6.34
CA THR A 124 -4.64 7.12 -7.40
C THR A 124 -6.04 6.75 -6.91
N ALA A 125 -6.17 5.69 -6.08
CA ALA A 125 -7.45 5.30 -5.50
C ALA A 125 -7.99 6.33 -4.49
N ALA A 126 -7.10 6.95 -3.69
CA ALA A 126 -7.45 8.05 -2.80
C ALA A 126 -7.89 9.28 -3.59
N LEU A 127 -7.19 9.62 -4.69
CA LEU A 127 -7.55 10.71 -5.57
C LEU A 127 -8.93 10.49 -6.21
N ALA A 128 -9.24 9.26 -6.65
CA ALA A 128 -10.51 8.88 -7.26
C ALA A 128 -11.73 9.04 -6.32
N LEU A 129 -11.53 9.24 -5.03
CA LEU A 129 -12.61 9.60 -4.10
C LEU A 129 -13.08 11.03 -4.28
N PHE A 130 -12.18 11.94 -4.63
CA PHE A 130 -12.46 13.36 -4.81
C PHE A 130 -12.64 13.74 -6.28
N ASP A 131 -11.94 13.04 -7.18
CA ASP A 131 -12.03 13.19 -8.63
C ASP A 131 -12.27 11.81 -9.28
N PRO A 132 -13.55 11.38 -9.41
CA PRO A 132 -13.87 10.07 -9.99
C PRO A 132 -13.43 9.90 -11.44
N GLN A 133 -13.25 10.99 -12.17
CA GLN A 133 -12.78 10.99 -13.56
C GLN A 133 -11.26 11.04 -13.68
N LEU A 134 -10.55 11.19 -12.55
CA LEU A 134 -9.09 11.26 -12.49
C LEU A 134 -8.48 12.30 -13.44
N ILE A 135 -9.16 13.43 -13.61
CA ILE A 135 -8.77 14.49 -14.56
C ILE A 135 -7.34 14.97 -14.30
N VAL A 136 -6.93 15.00 -13.04
CA VAL A 136 -5.58 15.40 -12.61
C VAL A 136 -4.49 14.49 -13.19
N LEU A 137 -4.81 13.22 -13.53
CA LEU A 137 -3.86 12.28 -14.14
C LEU A 137 -3.72 12.44 -15.65
N GLY A 138 -4.51 13.34 -16.29
CA GLY A 138 -4.45 13.58 -17.72
C GLY A 138 -4.69 12.31 -18.56
N PRO A 139 -3.88 12.07 -19.62
CA PRO A 139 -4.07 10.91 -20.51
C PRO A 139 -4.03 9.55 -19.80
N SER A 140 -3.31 9.43 -18.69
CA SER A 140 -3.22 8.18 -17.92
C SER A 140 -4.55 7.78 -17.27
N ALA A 141 -5.44 8.76 -17.01
CA ALA A 141 -6.78 8.49 -16.49
C ALA A 141 -7.60 7.61 -17.44
N TYR A 142 -7.55 7.90 -18.73
CA TYR A 142 -8.29 7.13 -19.74
C TYR A 142 -7.87 5.67 -19.78
N VAL A 143 -6.56 5.39 -19.68
CA VAL A 143 -6.04 4.01 -19.66
C VAL A 143 -6.53 3.26 -18.43
N ILE A 144 -6.51 3.90 -17.25
CA ILE A 144 -6.96 3.27 -16.01
C ILE A 144 -8.48 3.01 -16.04
N LEU A 145 -9.25 4.00 -16.49
CA LEU A 145 -10.71 3.89 -16.55
C LEU A 145 -11.19 2.93 -17.63
N ASP A 146 -10.48 2.82 -18.74
CA ASP A 146 -10.77 1.86 -19.82
C ASP A 146 -10.48 0.42 -19.38
N LEU A 147 -9.36 0.19 -18.68
CA LEU A 147 -8.95 -1.14 -18.21
C LEU A 147 -9.82 -1.66 -17.06
N PHE A 148 -10.17 -0.84 -16.11
CA PHE A 148 -10.80 -1.28 -14.86
C PHE A 148 -12.22 -0.75 -14.66
N GLY A 149 -12.57 0.35 -15.28
CA GLY A 149 -13.72 1.15 -14.86
C GLY A 149 -13.52 1.74 -13.45
N THR A 150 -14.43 2.60 -13.02
CA THR A 150 -14.34 3.25 -11.70
C THR A 150 -14.48 2.25 -10.53
N ALA A 151 -15.44 1.33 -10.62
CA ALA A 151 -15.67 0.31 -9.59
C ALA A 151 -14.56 -0.76 -9.56
N GLY A 152 -14.13 -1.22 -10.73
CA GLY A 152 -13.07 -2.22 -10.84
C GLY A 152 -11.74 -1.72 -10.30
N TYR A 153 -11.40 -0.45 -10.55
CA TYR A 153 -10.20 0.15 -9.99
C TYR A 153 -10.22 0.22 -8.46
N LYS A 154 -11.37 0.56 -7.87
CA LYS A 154 -11.53 0.56 -6.40
C LYS A 154 -11.27 -0.84 -5.80
N VAL A 155 -11.78 -1.89 -6.45
CA VAL A 155 -11.53 -3.28 -6.01
C VAL A 155 -10.07 -3.65 -6.19
N PHE A 156 -9.48 -3.33 -7.34
CA PHE A 156 -8.06 -3.58 -7.61
C PHE A 156 -7.14 -2.91 -6.58
N ALA A 157 -7.43 -1.66 -6.22
CA ALA A 157 -6.63 -0.89 -5.27
C ALA A 157 -6.64 -1.47 -3.84
N LEU A 158 -7.66 -2.23 -3.48
CA LEU A 158 -7.69 -3.00 -2.23
C LEU A 158 -7.04 -4.39 -2.40
N ALA A 159 -7.37 -5.09 -3.47
CA ALA A 159 -6.96 -6.48 -3.67
C ALA A 159 -5.46 -6.62 -3.94
N TYR A 160 -4.89 -5.74 -4.77
CA TYR A 160 -3.48 -5.84 -5.17
C TYR A 160 -2.50 -5.64 -4.00
N PRO A 161 -2.57 -4.54 -3.20
CA PRO A 161 -1.68 -4.40 -2.06
C PRO A 161 -1.93 -5.45 -0.97
N ALA A 162 -3.19 -5.90 -0.77
CA ALA A 162 -3.51 -6.99 0.14
C ALA A 162 -2.81 -8.29 -0.28
N ALA A 163 -2.93 -8.67 -1.54
CA ALA A 163 -2.28 -9.86 -2.09
C ALA A 163 -0.76 -9.77 -1.96
N LEU A 164 -0.18 -8.61 -2.32
CA LEU A 164 1.26 -8.37 -2.20
C LEU A 164 1.75 -8.50 -0.75
N GLY A 165 1.00 -7.95 0.20
CA GLY A 165 1.30 -8.05 1.64
C GLY A 165 1.25 -9.49 2.15
N VAL A 166 0.18 -10.24 1.80
CA VAL A 166 0.01 -11.64 2.19
C VAL A 166 1.08 -12.53 1.55
N ILE A 167 1.36 -12.37 0.26
CA ILE A 167 2.40 -13.13 -0.45
C ILE A 167 3.76 -12.86 0.17
N SER A 168 4.10 -11.59 0.43
CA SER A 168 5.36 -11.21 1.06
C SER A 168 5.47 -11.80 2.47
N ALA A 169 4.44 -11.69 3.30
CA ALA A 169 4.42 -12.23 4.66
C ALA A 169 4.55 -13.76 4.66
N THR A 170 3.82 -14.47 3.78
CA THR A 170 3.88 -15.92 3.68
C THR A 170 5.24 -16.40 3.17
N THR A 171 5.82 -15.72 2.19
CA THR A 171 7.18 -16.01 1.70
C THR A 171 8.20 -15.80 2.82
N GLY A 172 8.09 -14.69 3.57
CA GLY A 172 8.91 -14.45 4.75
C GLY A 172 8.79 -15.54 5.81
N TYR A 173 7.57 -16.03 6.06
CA TYR A 173 7.34 -17.15 6.96
C TYR A 173 8.04 -18.43 6.51
N PHE A 174 7.97 -18.78 5.22
CA PHE A 174 8.62 -19.98 4.70
C PHE A 174 10.15 -19.88 4.76
N ILE A 175 10.71 -18.70 4.48
CA ILE A 175 12.16 -18.46 4.62
C ILE A 175 12.57 -18.59 6.08
N PHE A 176 11.84 -17.95 6.98
CA PHE A 176 12.09 -18.01 8.42
C PHE A 176 12.02 -19.44 8.97
N ARG A 177 11.06 -20.24 8.49
CA ARG A 177 10.90 -21.64 8.90
C ARG A 177 12.03 -22.54 8.42
N ARG A 178 12.67 -22.21 7.28
CA ARG A 178 13.79 -22.99 6.69
C ARG A 178 15.14 -22.56 7.23
N GLY A 179 15.24 -21.36 7.80
CA GLY A 179 16.44 -20.93 8.49
C GLY A 179 16.63 -21.79 9.74
N ASP A 180 17.79 -22.48 9.84
CA ASP A 180 18.16 -23.19 11.04
C ASP A 180 18.16 -22.19 12.20
N LEU A 181 17.21 -22.37 13.11
CA LEU A 181 17.24 -21.67 14.39
C LEU A 181 18.43 -22.23 15.16
N PRO A 182 19.38 -21.38 15.63
CA PRO A 182 20.46 -21.83 16.49
C PRO A 182 19.94 -22.43 17.80
#